data_6aaa364cc6031b6541a501d7a6c22132
#
_entry.id   6aaa364cc6031b6541a501d7a6c22132
#
_cell.length_a   1.000
_cell.length_b   1.000
_cell.length_c   1.000
_cell.angle_alpha   90.00
_cell.angle_beta   90.00
_cell.angle_gamma   90.00
#
_symmetry.space_group_name_H-M   'P 1'
#
loop_
_entity.id
_entity.type
_entity.pdbx_description
1 polymer ?
#
loop_
_entity_poly.entity_id
_entity_poly.type
_entity_poly.pdbx_seq_one_letter_code
_entity_poly.pdbx_strand_id
1 'polypeptide(L)'
;MAFPPPDALTRLLADLTHGLESRHIPFMLIGGQAVVLHGRPRLTDDVDATLGVGPDQLEPVLEACAAIGLQPLPTDIPGFVADTFVLPTRHAASAMRVDLIFSTLPYEAEAIRRAIRVRIGAADVPFATAEDLLVHKLFAGRPRDLEDVVGVIRRQGDALDWDYVARWVAAFAEVPGREDLPGLLRQVRAEADQA
;
A
#
# COMPACT_ATOMS: atom_id res chain seq x y z
N MET A 1 14.14 -10.72 -17.35
CA MET A 1 12.78 -10.89 -16.84
C MET A 1 11.86 -10.06 -17.72
N ALA A 2 10.87 -10.64 -18.39
CA ALA A 2 9.96 -9.87 -19.27
C ALA A 2 8.88 -9.22 -18.37
N PHE A 3 8.61 -7.93 -18.58
CA PHE A 3 7.47 -7.27 -17.91
C PHE A 3 6.16 -7.88 -18.42
N PRO A 4 5.17 -8.08 -17.53
CA PRO A 4 3.84 -8.50 -17.95
C PRO A 4 3.22 -7.46 -18.90
N PRO A 5 2.41 -7.88 -19.87
CA PRO A 5 1.74 -6.93 -20.76
C PRO A 5 0.84 -5.98 -19.95
N PRO A 6 0.64 -4.72 -20.38
CA PRO A 6 -0.17 -3.71 -19.68
C PRO A 6 -1.56 -4.23 -19.22
N ASP A 7 -2.17 -5.08 -20.03
CA ASP A 7 -3.44 -5.72 -19.70
C ASP A 7 -3.40 -6.68 -18.50
N ALA A 8 -2.23 -7.23 -18.18
CA ALA A 8 -2.10 -8.20 -17.09
C ALA A 8 -2.22 -7.53 -15.71
N LEU A 9 -1.61 -6.34 -15.54
CA LEU A 9 -1.76 -5.56 -14.30
C LEU A 9 -3.21 -5.08 -14.15
N THR A 10 -3.81 -4.54 -15.20
CA THR A 10 -5.20 -4.08 -15.18
C THR A 10 -6.16 -5.19 -14.77
N ARG A 11 -5.99 -6.39 -15.32
CA ARG A 11 -6.80 -7.55 -14.94
C ARG A 11 -6.55 -7.97 -13.49
N LEU A 12 -5.30 -8.08 -13.07
CA LEU A 12 -4.95 -8.44 -11.71
C LEU A 12 -5.58 -7.48 -10.69
N LEU A 13 -5.51 -6.16 -10.92
CA LEU A 13 -6.11 -5.17 -10.01
C LEU A 13 -7.64 -5.27 -9.97
N ALA A 14 -8.28 -5.55 -11.10
CA ALA A 14 -9.73 -5.79 -11.14
C ALA A 14 -10.13 -7.07 -10.41
N ASP A 15 -9.40 -8.17 -10.63
CA ASP A 15 -9.64 -9.46 -9.97
C ASP A 15 -9.39 -9.37 -8.47
N LEU A 16 -8.32 -8.68 -8.05
CA LEU A 16 -8.01 -8.42 -6.64
C LEU A 16 -9.14 -7.64 -5.96
N THR A 17 -9.61 -6.57 -6.62
CA THR A 17 -10.72 -5.76 -6.11
C THR A 17 -11.98 -6.61 -5.95
N HIS A 18 -12.37 -7.35 -6.98
CA HIS A 18 -13.56 -8.20 -6.92
C HIS A 18 -13.42 -9.32 -5.87
N GLY A 19 -12.27 -9.98 -5.81
CA GLY A 19 -12.01 -11.09 -4.89
C GLY A 19 -12.10 -10.68 -3.42
N LEU A 20 -11.56 -9.53 -3.06
CA LEU A 20 -11.60 -9.00 -1.69
C LEU A 20 -12.98 -8.43 -1.34
N GLU A 21 -13.57 -7.61 -2.22
CA GLU A 21 -14.88 -6.99 -1.96
C GLU A 21 -16.02 -8.00 -1.89
N SER A 22 -15.99 -9.08 -2.69
CA SER A 22 -16.99 -10.15 -2.62
C SER A 22 -17.02 -10.88 -1.28
N ARG A 23 -15.95 -10.76 -0.51
CA ARG A 23 -15.81 -11.31 0.86
C ARG A 23 -15.89 -10.26 1.95
N HIS A 24 -16.32 -9.05 1.58
CA HIS A 24 -16.41 -7.92 2.49
C HIS A 24 -15.09 -7.59 3.21
N ILE A 25 -13.95 -7.82 2.54
CA ILE A 25 -12.62 -7.45 3.03
C ILE A 25 -12.28 -6.06 2.52
N PRO A 26 -12.34 -5.01 3.36
CA PRO A 26 -11.93 -3.68 2.97
C PRO A 26 -10.42 -3.67 2.71
N PHE A 27 -9.98 -2.87 1.73
CA PHE A 27 -8.56 -2.75 1.43
C PHE A 27 -8.25 -1.45 0.71
N MET A 28 -6.96 -1.14 0.61
CA MET A 28 -6.45 -0.08 -0.27
C MET A 28 -5.11 -0.52 -0.86
N LEU A 29 -4.84 -0.12 -2.09
CA LEU A 29 -3.52 -0.26 -2.70
C LEU A 29 -2.59 0.82 -2.17
N ILE A 30 -1.38 0.40 -1.83
CA ILE A 30 -0.29 1.24 -1.34
C ILE A 30 0.97 1.05 -2.21
N GLY A 31 2.14 1.32 -1.67
CA GLY A 31 3.42 0.97 -2.29
C GLY A 31 3.66 1.61 -3.66
N GLY A 32 4.27 0.86 -4.55
CA GLY A 32 4.67 1.33 -5.88
C GLY A 32 3.53 1.80 -6.76
N GLN A 33 2.39 1.13 -6.72
CA GLN A 33 1.21 1.49 -7.52
C GLN A 33 0.62 2.85 -7.08
N ALA A 34 0.56 3.11 -5.78
CA ALA A 34 0.11 4.40 -5.28
C ALA A 34 1.11 5.54 -5.59
N VAL A 35 2.43 5.23 -5.64
CA VAL A 35 3.44 6.21 -6.09
C VAL A 35 3.24 6.60 -7.55
N VAL A 36 2.93 5.66 -8.43
CA VAL A 36 2.62 5.95 -9.84
C VAL A 36 1.42 6.88 -9.96
N LEU A 37 0.42 6.70 -9.09
CA LEU A 37 -0.77 7.55 -9.08
C LEU A 37 -0.48 8.96 -8.56
N HIS A 38 0.21 9.10 -7.42
CA HIS A 38 0.35 10.36 -6.68
C HIS A 38 1.68 11.08 -6.89
N GLY A 39 2.73 10.39 -7.31
CA GLY A 39 4.10 10.91 -7.39
C GLY A 39 4.69 10.82 -8.78
N ARG A 40 5.98 10.47 -8.85
CA ARG A 40 6.69 10.30 -10.12
C ARG A 40 6.42 8.91 -10.68
N PRO A 41 6.03 8.78 -11.97
CA PRO A 41 5.91 7.48 -12.62
C PRO A 41 7.23 6.71 -12.54
N ARG A 42 7.16 5.48 -12.07
CA ARG A 42 8.28 4.55 -12.03
C ARG A 42 7.82 3.11 -12.24
N LEU A 43 8.74 2.26 -12.64
CA LEU A 43 8.46 0.83 -12.73
C LEU A 43 8.30 0.24 -11.32
N THR A 44 7.28 -0.61 -11.18
CA THR A 44 7.05 -1.42 -9.98
C THR A 44 6.63 -2.82 -10.43
N ASP A 45 7.21 -3.83 -9.80
CA ASP A 45 7.05 -5.24 -10.15
C ASP A 45 6.09 -5.97 -9.21
N ASP A 46 5.58 -5.25 -8.22
CA ASP A 46 4.72 -5.74 -7.14
C ASP A 46 3.45 -4.92 -6.98
N VAL A 47 2.49 -5.52 -6.31
CA VAL A 47 1.26 -4.87 -5.85
C VAL A 47 1.19 -5.05 -4.34
N ASP A 48 1.14 -3.95 -3.61
CA ASP A 48 0.97 -3.95 -2.17
C ASP A 48 -0.46 -3.51 -1.82
N ALA A 49 -1.15 -4.32 -1.02
CA ALA A 49 -2.49 -4.01 -0.55
C ALA A 49 -2.59 -4.14 0.98
N THR A 50 -2.97 -3.06 1.64
CA THR A 50 -3.31 -3.09 3.07
C THR A 50 -4.77 -3.51 3.21
N LEU A 51 -5.01 -4.56 3.99
CA LEU A 51 -6.33 -5.11 4.27
C LEU A 51 -6.92 -4.47 5.53
N GLY A 52 -8.22 -4.23 5.57
CA GLY A 52 -8.94 -3.75 6.75
C GLY A 52 -9.33 -4.87 7.72
N VAL A 53 -8.54 -5.93 7.77
CA VAL A 53 -8.74 -7.10 8.64
C VAL A 53 -7.42 -7.53 9.25
N GLY A 54 -7.48 -8.13 10.44
CA GLY A 54 -6.30 -8.68 11.12
C GLY A 54 -5.97 -10.12 10.69
N PRO A 55 -4.85 -10.68 11.19
CA PRO A 55 -4.43 -12.07 10.92
C PRO A 55 -5.45 -13.14 11.35
N ASP A 56 -6.35 -12.82 12.26
CA ASP A 56 -7.48 -13.67 12.65
C ASP A 56 -8.46 -13.95 11.50
N GLN A 57 -8.44 -13.13 10.45
CA GLN A 57 -9.22 -13.28 9.22
C GLN A 57 -8.40 -13.90 8.07
N LEU A 58 -7.34 -14.67 8.39
CA LEU A 58 -6.47 -15.28 7.37
C LEU A 58 -7.24 -16.19 6.41
N GLU A 59 -8.16 -17.02 6.92
CA GLU A 59 -8.91 -17.97 6.11
C GLU A 59 -9.76 -17.31 5.01
N PRO A 60 -10.62 -16.32 5.29
CA PRO A 60 -11.32 -15.57 4.25
C PRO A 60 -10.39 -14.92 3.22
N VAL A 61 -9.19 -14.46 3.64
CA VAL A 61 -8.19 -13.89 2.72
C VAL A 61 -7.60 -14.96 1.82
N LEU A 62 -7.31 -16.16 2.34
CA LEU A 62 -6.84 -17.30 1.53
C LEU A 62 -7.88 -17.75 0.50
N GLU A 63 -9.16 -17.77 0.88
CA GLU A 63 -10.25 -18.05 -0.05
C GLU A 63 -10.34 -17.01 -1.17
N ALA A 64 -10.16 -15.72 -0.84
CA ALA A 64 -10.07 -14.65 -1.85
C ALA A 64 -8.90 -14.89 -2.79
N CYS A 65 -7.72 -15.20 -2.26
CA CYS A 65 -6.52 -15.51 -3.03
C CYS A 65 -6.75 -16.66 -4.01
N ALA A 66 -7.32 -17.77 -3.51
CA ALA A 66 -7.58 -18.95 -4.33
C ALA A 66 -8.54 -18.64 -5.49
N ALA A 67 -9.60 -17.86 -5.24
CA ALA A 67 -10.60 -17.51 -6.24
C ALA A 67 -10.03 -16.68 -7.41
N ILE A 68 -8.97 -15.91 -7.18
CA ILE A 68 -8.34 -15.03 -8.19
C ILE A 68 -6.95 -15.51 -8.64
N GLY A 69 -6.56 -16.72 -8.26
CA GLY A 69 -5.29 -17.34 -8.69
C GLY A 69 -4.05 -16.74 -8.02
N LEU A 70 -4.17 -16.15 -6.84
CA LEU A 70 -3.04 -15.78 -5.99
C LEU A 70 -2.57 -16.98 -5.19
N GLN A 71 -1.31 -17.36 -5.34
CA GLN A 71 -0.67 -18.48 -4.67
C GLN A 71 0.21 -17.95 -3.53
N PRO A 72 -0.08 -18.31 -2.25
CA PRO A 72 0.79 -17.97 -1.14
C PRO A 72 2.21 -18.52 -1.35
N LEU A 73 3.22 -17.74 -0.95
CA LEU A 73 4.62 -18.10 -1.10
C LEU A 73 5.20 -18.83 0.13
N PRO A 74 4.80 -18.53 1.38
CA PRO A 74 5.32 -19.22 2.55
C PRO A 74 4.86 -20.68 2.62
N THR A 75 5.72 -21.57 3.13
CA THR A 75 5.37 -22.96 3.40
C THR A 75 4.50 -23.08 4.66
N ASP A 76 4.86 -22.34 5.71
CA ASP A 76 4.05 -22.17 6.92
C ASP A 76 3.34 -20.81 6.83
N ILE A 77 2.15 -20.80 6.25
CA ILE A 77 1.39 -19.56 6.03
C ILE A 77 0.94 -18.96 7.37
N PRO A 78 0.31 -19.69 8.30
CA PRO A 78 -0.15 -19.11 9.56
C PRO A 78 1.00 -18.55 10.41
N GLY A 79 2.09 -19.29 10.54
CA GLY A 79 3.27 -18.82 11.29
C GLY A 79 3.88 -17.57 10.67
N PHE A 80 4.07 -17.57 9.35
CA PHE A 80 4.61 -16.41 8.65
C PHE A 80 3.73 -15.15 8.81
N VAL A 81 2.42 -15.29 8.65
CA VAL A 81 1.49 -14.16 8.80
C VAL A 81 1.43 -13.68 10.25
N ALA A 82 1.45 -14.57 11.23
CA ALA A 82 1.48 -14.20 12.65
C ALA A 82 2.73 -13.38 13.02
N ASP A 83 3.88 -13.70 12.43
CA ASP A 83 5.16 -13.05 12.71
C ASP A 83 5.34 -11.72 11.95
N THR A 84 4.80 -11.63 10.72
CA THR A 84 5.10 -10.52 9.81
C THR A 84 3.92 -9.61 9.48
N PHE A 85 2.70 -10.04 9.75
CA PHE A 85 1.44 -9.41 9.31
C PHE A 85 1.32 -9.27 7.79
N VAL A 86 2.08 -10.05 7.01
CA VAL A 86 2.08 -10.02 5.54
C VAL A 86 1.82 -11.42 4.99
N LEU A 87 0.95 -11.52 4.00
CA LEU A 87 0.79 -12.69 3.16
C LEU A 87 1.37 -12.40 1.77
N PRO A 88 2.63 -12.75 1.51
CA PRO A 88 3.20 -12.64 0.19
C PRO A 88 2.63 -13.71 -0.71
N THR A 89 2.18 -13.29 -1.90
CA THR A 89 1.59 -14.18 -2.90
C THR A 89 2.18 -13.95 -4.29
N ARG A 90 1.87 -14.85 -5.20
CA ARG A 90 2.20 -14.71 -6.63
C ARG A 90 0.97 -15.01 -7.46
N HIS A 91 0.65 -14.13 -8.40
CA HIS A 91 -0.45 -14.33 -9.32
C HIS A 91 -0.06 -15.35 -10.40
N ALA A 92 -0.80 -16.45 -10.50
CA ALA A 92 -0.45 -17.58 -11.38
C ALA A 92 -0.36 -17.19 -12.86
N ALA A 93 -1.26 -16.30 -13.34
CA ALA A 93 -1.33 -15.96 -14.76
C ALA A 93 -0.30 -14.90 -15.18
N SER A 94 0.05 -13.92 -14.32
CA SER A 94 0.99 -12.84 -14.65
C SER A 94 2.37 -12.99 -14.03
N ALA A 95 2.54 -13.93 -13.10
CA ALA A 95 3.71 -14.08 -12.24
C ALA A 95 4.03 -12.85 -11.35
N MET A 96 3.15 -11.86 -11.32
CA MET A 96 3.32 -10.67 -10.48
C MET A 96 3.22 -11.04 -9.00
N ARG A 97 4.05 -10.40 -8.18
CA ARG A 97 3.98 -10.51 -6.73
C ARG A 97 2.86 -9.60 -6.21
N VAL A 98 2.10 -10.12 -5.24
CA VAL A 98 1.09 -9.35 -4.51
C VAL A 98 1.31 -9.60 -3.02
N ASP A 99 1.59 -8.52 -2.28
CA ASP A 99 1.76 -8.57 -0.83
C ASP A 99 0.48 -8.04 -0.17
N LEU A 100 -0.19 -8.91 0.58
CA LEU A 100 -1.39 -8.58 1.35
C LEU A 100 -0.98 -8.31 2.80
N ILE A 101 -1.17 -7.09 3.25
CA ILE A 101 -0.71 -6.61 4.56
C ILE A 101 -1.93 -6.53 5.48
N PHE A 102 -1.93 -7.33 6.55
CA PHE A 102 -2.98 -7.30 7.55
C PHE A 102 -2.85 -6.07 8.43
N SER A 103 -3.97 -5.41 8.71
CA SER A 103 -4.00 -4.24 9.56
C SER A 103 -4.40 -4.61 10.99
N THR A 104 -3.81 -3.91 11.94
CA THR A 104 -4.08 -4.09 13.37
C THR A 104 -4.22 -2.77 14.12
N LEU A 105 -3.93 -1.65 13.46
CA LEU A 105 -3.93 -0.33 14.07
C LEU A 105 -5.14 0.51 13.60
N PRO A 106 -5.64 1.42 14.44
CA PRO A 106 -6.71 2.35 14.06
C PRO A 106 -6.36 3.21 12.84
N TYR A 107 -5.07 3.44 12.59
CA TYR A 107 -4.57 4.19 11.44
C TYR A 107 -5.00 3.56 10.12
N GLU A 108 -4.74 2.26 9.94
CA GLU A 108 -5.07 1.59 8.67
C GLU A 108 -6.58 1.61 8.41
N ALA A 109 -7.39 1.46 9.46
CA ALA A 109 -8.85 1.56 9.34
C ALA A 109 -9.30 2.95 8.87
N GLU A 110 -8.66 4.03 9.36
CA GLU A 110 -8.92 5.39 8.89
C GLU A 110 -8.43 5.58 7.45
N ALA A 111 -7.23 5.15 7.12
CA ALA A 111 -6.63 5.27 5.80
C ALA A 111 -7.45 4.53 4.72
N ILE A 112 -7.88 3.29 5.00
CA ILE A 112 -8.74 2.52 4.08
C ILE A 112 -10.09 3.22 3.85
N ARG A 113 -10.69 3.82 4.88
CA ARG A 113 -11.94 4.57 4.77
C ARG A 113 -11.79 5.84 3.93
N ARG A 114 -10.58 6.44 3.91
CA ARG A 114 -10.22 7.61 3.10
C ARG A 114 -9.82 7.25 1.68
N ALA A 115 -9.58 5.97 1.39
CA ALA A 115 -9.08 5.51 0.09
C ALA A 115 -9.88 6.10 -1.08
N ILE A 116 -9.17 6.56 -2.09
CA ILE A 116 -9.78 7.07 -3.32
C ILE A 116 -9.99 5.94 -4.32
N ARG A 117 -11.11 5.95 -5.02
CA ARG A 117 -11.41 4.96 -6.05
C ARG A 117 -10.99 5.45 -7.43
N VAL A 118 -10.15 4.67 -8.08
CA VAL A 118 -9.64 4.96 -9.42
C VAL A 118 -10.13 3.91 -10.40
N ARG A 119 -10.71 4.34 -11.51
CA ARG A 119 -11.19 3.43 -12.55
C ARG A 119 -10.01 2.80 -13.28
N ILE A 120 -9.85 1.48 -13.11
CA ILE A 120 -8.83 0.67 -13.79
C ILE A 120 -9.53 -0.50 -14.49
N GLY A 121 -9.61 -0.43 -15.82
CA GLY A 121 -10.38 -1.39 -16.59
C GLY A 121 -11.86 -1.41 -16.18
N ALA A 122 -12.34 -2.56 -15.72
CA ALA A 122 -13.74 -2.74 -15.31
C ALA A 122 -13.99 -2.46 -13.81
N ALA A 123 -12.94 -2.23 -12.99
CA ALA A 123 -13.06 -2.06 -11.55
C ALA A 123 -12.76 -0.62 -11.09
N ASP A 124 -13.37 -0.22 -9.97
CA ASP A 124 -13.03 0.98 -9.22
C ASP A 124 -12.12 0.56 -8.06
N VAL A 125 -10.81 0.62 -8.30
CA VAL A 125 -9.77 0.11 -7.41
C VAL A 125 -9.48 1.14 -6.31
N PRO A 126 -9.51 0.76 -5.02
CA PRO A 126 -9.22 1.67 -3.92
C PRO A 126 -7.70 1.87 -3.76
N PHE A 127 -7.24 3.11 -3.79
CA PHE A 127 -5.86 3.51 -3.54
C PHE A 127 -5.77 4.36 -2.27
N ALA A 128 -4.68 4.23 -1.54
CA ALA A 128 -4.33 5.16 -0.48
C ALA A 128 -4.35 6.59 -1.02
N THR A 129 -4.74 7.56 -0.20
CA THR A 129 -4.58 8.98 -0.52
C THR A 129 -3.10 9.34 -0.60
N ALA A 130 -2.78 10.52 -1.13
CA ALA A 130 -1.40 10.99 -1.15
C ALA A 130 -0.83 11.15 0.26
N GLU A 131 -1.63 11.64 1.21
CA GLU A 131 -1.24 11.78 2.61
C GLU A 131 -0.97 10.44 3.27
N ASP A 132 -1.85 9.45 3.08
CA ASP A 132 -1.67 8.11 3.64
C ASP A 132 -0.44 7.43 3.03
N LEU A 133 -0.17 7.62 1.74
CA LEU A 133 1.05 7.15 1.10
C LEU A 133 2.30 7.79 1.71
N LEU A 134 2.28 9.12 1.99
CA LEU A 134 3.37 9.81 2.67
C LEU A 134 3.63 9.20 4.05
N VAL A 135 2.58 9.00 4.85
CA VAL A 135 2.70 8.42 6.20
C VAL A 135 3.30 7.01 6.15
N HIS A 136 2.80 6.12 5.27
CA HIS A 136 3.35 4.77 5.10
C HIS A 136 4.84 4.79 4.72
N LYS A 137 5.22 5.65 3.78
CA LYS A 137 6.60 5.71 3.29
C LYS A 137 7.57 6.35 4.28
N LEU A 138 7.13 7.38 5.00
CA LEU A 138 7.93 7.95 6.10
C LEU A 138 8.15 6.91 7.20
N PHE A 139 7.10 6.16 7.58
CA PHE A 139 7.24 5.10 8.57
C PHE A 139 8.19 3.99 8.11
N ALA A 140 8.16 3.59 6.85
CA ALA A 140 9.11 2.61 6.29
C ALA A 140 10.54 3.15 6.27
N GLY A 141 10.74 4.42 5.89
CA GLY A 141 11.99 5.18 6.03
C GLY A 141 13.17 4.69 5.17
N ARG A 142 12.94 3.80 4.19
CA ARG A 142 14.02 3.36 3.30
C ARG A 142 14.41 4.49 2.34
N PRO A 143 15.66 4.56 1.84
CA PRO A 143 16.09 5.62 0.93
C PRO A 143 15.13 5.86 -0.25
N ARG A 144 14.69 4.77 -0.89
CA ARG A 144 13.74 4.83 -2.01
C ARG A 144 12.36 5.36 -1.58
N ASP A 145 11.92 5.05 -0.35
CA ASP A 145 10.64 5.57 0.15
C ASP A 145 10.70 7.09 0.33
N LEU A 146 11.83 7.62 0.78
CA LEU A 146 12.01 9.08 0.93
C LEU A 146 12.07 9.79 -0.43
N GLU A 147 12.72 9.20 -1.44
CA GLU A 147 12.67 9.70 -2.81
C GLU A 147 11.24 9.75 -3.35
N ASP A 148 10.44 8.70 -3.10
CA ASP A 148 9.03 8.63 -3.48
C ASP A 148 8.23 9.73 -2.74
N VAL A 149 8.48 9.95 -1.44
CA VAL A 149 7.85 11.02 -0.63
C VAL A 149 8.10 12.39 -1.25
N VAL A 150 9.36 12.72 -1.56
CA VAL A 150 9.74 13.98 -2.23
C VAL A 150 8.99 14.12 -3.56
N GLY A 151 8.92 13.03 -4.34
CA GLY A 151 8.20 13.02 -5.61
C GLY A 151 6.69 13.27 -5.48
N VAL A 152 6.06 12.72 -4.45
CA VAL A 152 4.65 12.96 -4.14
C VAL A 152 4.42 14.40 -3.70
N ILE A 153 5.25 14.93 -2.78
CA ILE A 153 5.15 16.32 -2.31
C ILE A 153 5.23 17.29 -3.49
N ARG A 154 6.23 17.13 -4.36
CA ARG A 154 6.40 18.01 -5.54
C ARG A 154 5.21 18.00 -6.49
N ARG A 155 4.57 16.83 -6.65
CA ARG A 155 3.43 16.71 -7.57
C ARG A 155 2.12 17.20 -6.97
N GLN A 156 1.88 16.98 -5.68
CA GLN A 156 0.64 17.33 -5.01
C GLN A 156 0.65 18.78 -4.49
N GLY A 157 1.82 19.31 -4.11
CA GLY A 157 1.98 20.68 -3.66
C GLY A 157 1.06 21.04 -2.50
N ASP A 158 0.33 22.15 -2.67
CA ASP A 158 -0.58 22.70 -1.65
C ASP A 158 -1.89 21.89 -1.48
N ALA A 159 -2.12 20.85 -2.30
CA ALA A 159 -3.31 20.01 -2.18
C ALA A 159 -3.23 19.03 -1.00
N LEU A 160 -2.03 18.83 -0.40
CA LEU A 160 -1.82 17.92 0.71
C LEU A 160 -2.39 18.50 2.03
N ASP A 161 -3.15 17.66 2.74
CA ASP A 161 -3.57 17.93 4.12
C ASP A 161 -2.39 17.66 5.08
N TRP A 162 -1.59 18.70 5.29
CA TRP A 162 -0.41 18.63 6.16
C TRP A 162 -0.74 18.43 7.63
N ASP A 163 -1.91 18.86 8.09
CA ASP A 163 -2.34 18.63 9.47
C ASP A 163 -2.63 17.15 9.70
N TYR A 164 -3.24 16.49 8.72
CA TYR A 164 -3.44 15.05 8.74
C TYR A 164 -2.11 14.30 8.77
N VAL A 165 -1.18 14.62 7.87
CA VAL A 165 0.14 13.97 7.81
C VAL A 165 0.91 14.18 9.13
N ALA A 166 0.96 15.44 9.63
CA ALA A 166 1.69 15.76 10.86
C ALA A 166 1.10 15.03 12.08
N ARG A 167 -0.23 14.91 12.18
CA ARG A 167 -0.90 14.17 13.25
C ARG A 167 -0.47 12.72 13.30
N TRP A 168 -0.48 12.01 12.16
CA TRP A 168 -0.11 10.60 12.12
C TRP A 168 1.40 10.37 12.25
N VAL A 169 2.22 11.25 11.69
CA VAL A 169 3.68 11.23 11.90
C VAL A 169 4.02 11.41 13.38
N ALA A 170 3.34 12.32 14.10
CA ALA A 170 3.52 12.48 15.53
C ALA A 170 3.08 11.24 16.33
N ALA A 171 1.94 10.64 15.98
CA ALA A 171 1.46 9.43 16.63
C ALA A 171 2.43 8.25 16.43
N PHE A 172 2.97 8.09 15.22
CA PHE A 172 3.96 7.04 14.94
C PHE A 172 5.34 7.32 15.54
N ALA A 173 5.68 8.56 15.86
CA ALA A 173 6.91 8.89 16.57
C ALA A 173 6.94 8.37 18.03
N GLU A 174 5.78 7.99 18.59
CA GLU A 174 5.70 7.31 19.89
C GLU A 174 6.13 5.82 19.83
N VAL A 175 6.29 5.27 18.62
CA VAL A 175 6.77 3.89 18.44
C VAL A 175 8.28 3.85 18.65
N PRO A 176 8.81 2.97 19.51
CA PRO A 176 10.24 2.86 19.75
C PRO A 176 11.05 2.67 18.46
N GLY A 177 12.07 3.52 18.26
CA GLY A 177 12.89 3.55 17.06
C GLY A 177 12.31 4.35 15.89
N ARG A 178 11.26 5.15 16.14
CA ARG A 178 10.61 6.05 15.16
C ARG A 178 10.50 7.49 15.65
N GLU A 179 11.19 7.85 16.69
CA GLU A 179 11.17 9.19 17.33
C GLU A 179 11.65 10.30 16.38
N ASP A 180 12.37 9.95 15.34
CA ASP A 180 12.93 10.87 14.34
C ASP A 180 11.92 11.27 13.24
N LEU A 181 10.77 10.60 13.11
CA LEU A 181 9.79 10.82 12.05
C LEU A 181 9.39 12.29 11.83
N PRO A 182 9.12 13.12 12.86
CA PRO A 182 8.82 14.54 12.64
C PRO A 182 10.01 15.31 12.07
N GLY A 183 11.23 14.92 12.40
CA GLY A 183 12.46 15.47 11.80
C GLY A 183 12.59 15.10 10.33
N LEU A 184 12.35 13.83 10.02
CA LEU A 184 12.38 13.29 8.67
C LEU A 184 11.33 13.96 7.77
N LEU A 185 10.10 14.18 8.27
CA LEU A 185 9.06 14.91 7.54
C LEU A 185 9.53 16.34 7.17
N ARG A 186 10.14 17.08 8.12
CA ARG A 186 10.68 18.41 7.84
C ARG A 186 11.78 18.38 6.78
N GLN A 187 12.67 17.39 6.84
CA GLN A 187 13.76 17.21 5.88
C GLN A 187 13.23 17.01 4.45
N VAL A 188 12.31 16.04 4.24
CA VAL A 188 11.79 15.73 2.90
C VAL A 188 10.96 16.88 2.32
N ARG A 189 10.26 17.66 3.17
CA ARG A 189 9.57 18.87 2.73
C ARG A 189 10.54 19.92 2.23
N ALA A 190 11.58 20.21 3.02
CA ALA A 190 12.62 21.16 2.61
C ALA A 190 13.34 20.75 1.31
N GLU A 191 13.57 19.45 1.12
CA GLU A 191 14.13 18.90 -0.12
C GLU A 191 13.15 19.06 -1.30
N ALA A 192 11.87 18.88 -1.08
CA ALA A 192 10.86 19.05 -2.12
C ALA A 192 10.79 20.50 -2.61
N ASP A 193 10.99 21.49 -1.74
CA ASP A 193 10.92 22.92 -2.03
C ASP A 193 12.16 23.44 -2.78
N GLN A 194 13.28 22.70 -2.80
CA GLN A 194 14.56 23.14 -3.41
C GLN A 194 14.66 22.90 -4.92
N ALA A 195 13.67 22.37 -5.59
CA ALA A 195 13.67 22.03 -7.02
C ALA A 195 12.60 22.80 -7.80
#